data_a6775b13b344f8dd7bb7b5d6a202c313
#
_entry.id   a6775b13b344f8dd7bb7b5d6a202c313
#
_cell.length_a   1.000
_cell.length_b   1.000
_cell.length_c   1.000
_cell.angle_alpha   90.00
_cell.angle_beta   90.00
_cell.angle_gamma   90.00
#
_symmetry.space_group_name_H-M   'P 1'
#
loop_
_entity.id
_entity.type
_entity.pdbx_description
1 polymer ?
#
loop_
_entity_poly.entity_id
_entity_poly.type
_entity_poly.pdbx_seq_one_letter_code
_entity_poly.pdbx_strand_id
1 'polypeptide(L)'
;MNNLTGQRWILLRGLARESRHWGAFIVQLQAIFPEDEINLLDLPGTGRFYQEPSPNNIQAICHQLRAQALDKGYLDQPVNILALSLGAMVAWEWMQCYPEDIATATLMNTSFSNLSPFYQRLRWQSYQQFLSLAVTRNIKQKEAKILQLTSNSRADDQCILLEWETIQSEQPISFKNSLQQICAAATYKPCKSKPPCPVLLLNSLQDRLVSPLCSMAIQKQWQLELRSHPSAGHDLTLDAGDWVVRQLKDWLV
;
A
#
# COMPACT_ATOMS: atom_id res chain seq x y z
N MET A 1 -1.42 -24.07 -27.49
CA MET A 1 -1.79 -24.28 -26.07
C MET A 1 -0.82 -23.44 -25.28
N ASN A 2 -1.21 -22.22 -24.91
CA ASN A 2 -0.37 -21.40 -24.01
C ASN A 2 -0.42 -22.08 -22.65
N ASN A 3 0.71 -22.61 -22.18
CA ASN A 3 0.91 -22.90 -20.78
C ASN A 3 0.78 -21.57 -20.02
N LEU A 4 -0.40 -21.32 -19.46
CA LEU A 4 -0.61 -20.29 -18.46
C LEU A 4 0.09 -20.80 -17.18
N THR A 5 1.40 -20.66 -17.12
CA THR A 5 2.07 -20.64 -15.82
C THR A 5 1.48 -19.46 -15.08
N GLY A 6 0.94 -19.69 -13.86
CA GLY A 6 0.32 -18.65 -13.05
C GLY A 6 1.26 -17.44 -12.92
N GLN A 7 0.68 -16.26 -12.89
CA GLN A 7 1.43 -15.02 -12.70
C GLN A 7 1.86 -14.91 -11.23
N ARG A 8 2.91 -14.14 -10.97
CA ARG A 8 3.35 -13.84 -9.61
C ARG A 8 2.95 -12.43 -9.20
N TRP A 9 2.54 -12.32 -7.96
CA TRP A 9 2.17 -11.04 -7.34
C TRP A 9 3.11 -10.71 -6.19
N ILE A 10 3.40 -9.42 -6.03
CA ILE A 10 3.99 -8.86 -4.82
C ILE A 10 3.01 -7.82 -4.27
N LEU A 11 2.60 -7.98 -3.01
CA LEU A 11 1.68 -7.08 -2.34
C LEU A 11 2.41 -6.26 -1.28
N LEU A 12 2.26 -4.92 -1.34
CA LEU A 12 2.91 -3.96 -0.46
C LEU A 12 1.88 -3.13 0.33
N ARG A 13 1.92 -3.23 1.67
CA ARG A 13 1.06 -2.44 2.56
C ARG A 13 1.55 -0.99 2.69
N GLY A 14 0.72 -0.16 3.31
CA GLY A 14 1.01 1.24 3.61
C GLY A 14 1.81 1.45 4.90
N LEU A 15 1.84 2.71 5.34
CA LEU A 15 2.52 3.19 6.54
C LEU A 15 2.17 2.37 7.78
N ALA A 16 3.19 1.89 8.49
CA ALA A 16 3.08 1.19 9.77
C ALA A 16 2.18 -0.06 9.73
N ARG A 17 2.07 -0.69 8.57
CA ARG A 17 1.30 -1.91 8.33
C ARG A 17 2.21 -3.02 7.79
N GLU A 18 1.83 -4.26 8.06
CA GLU A 18 2.52 -5.46 7.64
C GLU A 18 1.61 -6.39 6.85
N SER A 19 2.16 -7.48 6.34
CA SER A 19 1.47 -8.45 5.46
C SER A 19 0.15 -8.97 5.99
N ARG A 20 0.02 -9.26 7.29
CA ARG A 20 -1.22 -9.77 7.89
C ARG A 20 -2.39 -8.78 7.82
N HIS A 21 -2.11 -7.47 7.67
CA HIS A 21 -3.17 -6.48 7.49
C HIS A 21 -3.87 -6.53 6.11
N TRP A 22 -3.47 -7.43 5.21
CA TRP A 22 -4.27 -7.73 4.03
C TRP A 22 -5.54 -8.52 4.38
N GLY A 23 -5.54 -9.26 5.51
CA GLY A 23 -6.70 -9.99 6.02
C GLY A 23 -7.38 -10.86 4.96
N ALA A 24 -8.70 -10.81 4.92
CA ALA A 24 -9.52 -11.59 4.00
C ALA A 24 -9.29 -11.24 2.50
N PHE A 25 -8.67 -10.10 2.19
CA PHE A 25 -8.43 -9.69 0.81
C PHE A 25 -7.56 -10.69 0.03
N ILE A 26 -6.61 -11.37 0.71
CA ILE A 26 -5.77 -12.40 0.06
C ILE A 26 -6.62 -13.54 -0.49
N VAL A 27 -7.61 -13.99 0.28
CA VAL A 27 -8.53 -15.06 -0.15
C VAL A 27 -9.38 -14.61 -1.34
N GLN A 28 -9.85 -13.36 -1.33
CA GLN A 28 -10.61 -12.78 -2.44
C GLN A 28 -9.76 -12.69 -3.72
N LEU A 29 -8.50 -12.26 -3.60
CA LEU A 29 -7.58 -12.17 -4.73
C LEU A 29 -7.27 -13.56 -5.30
N GLN A 30 -6.95 -14.52 -4.43
CA GLN A 30 -6.66 -15.91 -4.86
C GLN A 30 -7.88 -16.58 -5.53
N ALA A 31 -9.10 -16.28 -5.10
CA ALA A 31 -10.30 -16.81 -5.71
C ALA A 31 -10.52 -16.31 -7.17
N ILE A 32 -10.04 -15.12 -7.50
CA ILE A 32 -10.12 -14.56 -8.86
C ILE A 32 -8.94 -15.02 -9.73
N PHE A 33 -7.78 -15.22 -9.13
CA PHE A 33 -6.54 -15.65 -9.79
C PHE A 33 -6.04 -16.95 -9.13
N PRO A 34 -6.73 -18.09 -9.33
CA PRO A 34 -6.47 -19.32 -8.59
C PRO A 34 -5.10 -19.95 -8.89
N GLU A 35 -4.57 -19.72 -10.09
CA GLU A 35 -3.28 -20.27 -10.53
C GLU A 35 -2.09 -19.34 -10.22
N ASP A 36 -2.37 -18.12 -9.73
CA ASP A 36 -1.33 -17.12 -9.47
C ASP A 36 -0.71 -17.31 -8.08
N GLU A 37 0.58 -17.01 -7.97
CA GLU A 37 1.33 -17.01 -6.72
C GLU A 37 1.29 -15.63 -6.08
N ILE A 38 0.69 -15.52 -4.87
CA ILE A 38 0.57 -14.25 -4.15
C ILE A 38 1.65 -14.17 -3.08
N ASN A 39 2.61 -13.26 -3.25
CA ASN A 39 3.72 -13.03 -2.36
C ASN A 39 3.53 -11.75 -1.56
N LEU A 40 3.71 -11.83 -0.25
CA LEU A 40 3.58 -10.70 0.66
C LEU A 40 4.97 -10.25 1.12
N LEU A 41 5.25 -8.94 1.02
CA LEU A 41 6.49 -8.35 1.53
C LEU A 41 6.18 -7.29 2.59
N ASP A 42 6.94 -7.38 3.68
CA ASP A 42 6.89 -6.38 4.75
C ASP A 42 7.93 -5.29 4.48
N LEU A 43 7.50 -4.03 4.66
CA LEU A 43 8.42 -2.90 4.62
C LEU A 43 9.45 -3.01 5.74
N PRO A 44 10.70 -2.55 5.54
CA PRO A 44 11.69 -2.50 6.63
C PRO A 44 11.12 -1.79 7.85
N GLY A 45 11.31 -2.38 9.02
CA GLY A 45 10.79 -1.87 10.28
C GLY A 45 9.34 -2.27 10.59
N THR A 46 8.70 -3.15 9.78
CA THR A 46 7.37 -3.70 10.04
C THR A 46 7.36 -5.23 9.91
N GLY A 47 6.32 -5.88 10.40
CA GLY A 47 6.11 -7.31 10.26
C GLY A 47 7.35 -8.11 10.68
N ARG A 48 7.81 -9.00 9.83
CA ARG A 48 9.00 -9.84 10.13
C ARG A 48 10.27 -9.03 10.41
N PHE A 49 10.31 -7.77 9.96
CA PHE A 49 11.45 -6.86 10.12
C PHE A 49 11.20 -5.76 11.16
N TYR A 50 10.23 -5.95 12.08
CA TYR A 50 9.82 -4.92 13.04
C TYR A 50 10.96 -4.44 13.96
N GLN A 51 11.96 -5.27 14.22
CA GLN A 51 13.15 -4.92 15.02
C GLN A 51 14.23 -4.19 14.21
N GLU A 52 14.17 -4.23 12.89
CA GLU A 52 15.12 -3.56 12.02
C GLU A 52 14.78 -2.07 11.87
N PRO A 53 15.77 -1.21 11.63
CA PRO A 53 15.49 0.19 11.35
C PRO A 53 14.87 0.38 9.97
N SER A 54 13.79 1.12 9.89
CA SER A 54 13.25 1.57 8.60
C SER A 54 14.12 2.68 8.02
N PRO A 55 14.45 2.67 6.72
CA PRO A 55 15.04 3.84 6.06
C PRO A 55 14.06 5.04 6.06
N ASN A 56 14.60 6.25 5.94
CA ASN A 56 13.82 7.49 5.88
C ASN A 56 13.60 8.01 4.46
N ASN A 57 13.84 7.19 3.45
CA ASN A 57 13.62 7.53 2.05
C ASN A 57 13.10 6.31 1.27
N ILE A 58 12.26 6.55 0.27
CA ILE A 58 11.59 5.50 -0.51
C ILE A 58 12.57 4.66 -1.31
N GLN A 59 13.63 5.26 -1.84
CA GLN A 59 14.62 4.56 -2.64
C GLN A 59 15.33 3.46 -1.81
N ALA A 60 15.77 3.77 -0.60
CA ALA A 60 16.41 2.78 0.27
C ALA A 60 15.42 1.67 0.71
N ILE A 61 14.14 2.02 0.96
CA ILE A 61 13.09 1.04 1.23
C ILE A 61 12.91 0.11 0.02
N CYS A 62 12.84 0.65 -1.19
CA CYS A 62 12.71 -0.10 -2.43
C CYS A 62 13.88 -1.07 -2.63
N HIS A 63 15.13 -0.62 -2.46
CA HIS A 63 16.31 -1.47 -2.59
C HIS A 63 16.30 -2.64 -1.61
N GLN A 64 15.92 -2.42 -0.35
CA GLN A 64 15.83 -3.47 0.66
C GLN A 64 14.71 -4.47 0.33
N LEU A 65 13.54 -4.00 -0.12
CA LEU A 65 12.46 -4.89 -0.54
C LEU A 65 12.80 -5.72 -1.76
N ARG A 66 13.46 -5.12 -2.74
CA ARG A 66 13.94 -5.86 -3.91
C ARG A 66 14.93 -6.96 -3.51
N ALA A 67 15.87 -6.66 -2.63
CA ALA A 67 16.82 -7.64 -2.10
C ALA A 67 16.09 -8.82 -1.42
N GLN A 68 15.08 -8.54 -0.59
CA GLN A 68 14.23 -9.56 0.01
C GLN A 68 13.50 -10.42 -1.03
N ALA A 69 12.96 -9.79 -2.09
CA ALA A 69 12.26 -10.50 -3.15
C ALA A 69 13.19 -11.41 -3.95
N LEU A 70 14.42 -10.96 -4.22
CA LEU A 70 15.47 -11.76 -4.88
C LEU A 70 15.88 -12.97 -4.00
N ASP A 71 16.14 -12.75 -2.71
CA ASP A 71 16.52 -13.80 -1.77
C ASP A 71 15.46 -14.90 -1.66
N LYS A 72 14.19 -14.53 -1.81
CA LYS A 72 13.06 -15.46 -1.79
C LYS A 72 12.71 -16.08 -3.15
N GLY A 73 13.41 -15.73 -4.22
CA GLY A 73 13.12 -16.22 -5.57
C GLY A 73 11.80 -15.69 -6.15
N TYR A 74 11.28 -14.56 -5.65
CA TYR A 74 10.01 -14.00 -6.15
C TYR A 74 10.14 -13.33 -7.51
N LEU A 75 11.37 -12.97 -7.92
CA LEU A 75 11.68 -12.25 -9.16
C LEU A 75 12.28 -13.13 -10.27
N ASP A 76 12.05 -14.45 -10.24
CA ASP A 76 12.48 -15.36 -11.32
C ASP A 76 11.77 -15.07 -12.66
N GLN A 77 10.65 -14.34 -12.57
CA GLN A 77 9.91 -13.76 -13.70
C GLN A 77 9.35 -12.40 -13.29
N PRO A 78 9.02 -11.50 -14.25
CA PRO A 78 8.38 -10.24 -13.93
C PRO A 78 7.07 -10.43 -13.16
N VAL A 79 6.85 -9.61 -12.12
CA VAL A 79 5.71 -9.74 -11.20
C VAL A 79 4.66 -8.65 -11.38
N ASN A 80 3.42 -8.93 -11.00
CA ASN A 80 2.40 -7.93 -10.80
C ASN A 80 2.53 -7.34 -9.39
N ILE A 81 2.61 -6.01 -9.27
CA ILE A 81 2.62 -5.35 -7.96
C ILE A 81 1.23 -4.79 -7.65
N LEU A 82 0.72 -5.10 -6.45
CA LEU A 82 -0.44 -4.45 -5.86
C LEU A 82 0.00 -3.71 -4.59
N ALA A 83 -0.17 -2.40 -4.57
CA ALA A 83 0.43 -1.60 -3.51
C ALA A 83 -0.49 -0.48 -3.01
N LEU A 84 -0.54 -0.30 -1.68
CA LEU A 84 -1.37 0.69 -1.00
C LEU A 84 -0.51 1.82 -0.42
N SER A 85 -0.88 3.10 -0.67
CA SER A 85 -0.38 4.28 0.02
C SER A 85 1.16 4.41 -0.04
N LEU A 86 1.88 4.27 1.06
CA LEU A 86 3.35 4.25 1.12
C LEU A 86 3.93 3.10 0.26
N GLY A 87 3.33 1.92 0.32
CA GLY A 87 3.73 0.79 -0.52
C GLY A 87 3.65 1.12 -2.01
N ALA A 88 2.67 1.92 -2.42
CA ALA A 88 2.54 2.38 -3.81
C ALA A 88 3.64 3.39 -4.21
N MET A 89 4.17 4.18 -3.26
CA MET A 89 5.35 5.01 -3.53
C MET A 89 6.59 4.13 -3.76
N VAL A 90 6.73 3.07 -2.96
CA VAL A 90 7.83 2.09 -3.12
C VAL A 90 7.69 1.32 -4.44
N ALA A 91 6.48 0.89 -4.80
CA ALA A 91 6.21 0.24 -6.08
C ALA A 91 6.56 1.15 -7.27
N TRP A 92 6.23 2.45 -7.17
CA TRP A 92 6.59 3.42 -8.20
C TRP A 92 8.11 3.54 -8.37
N GLU A 93 8.84 3.67 -7.26
CA GLU A 93 10.31 3.71 -7.29
C GLU A 93 10.90 2.42 -7.88
N TRP A 94 10.29 1.27 -7.51
CA TRP A 94 10.74 -0.04 -8.04
C TRP A 94 10.61 -0.12 -9.56
N MET A 95 9.46 0.29 -10.11
CA MET A 95 9.26 0.34 -11.57
C MET A 95 10.24 1.27 -12.27
N GLN A 96 10.71 2.33 -11.63
CA GLN A 96 11.66 3.27 -12.21
C GLN A 96 13.10 2.78 -12.14
N CYS A 97 13.48 2.14 -11.03
CA CYS A 97 14.86 1.67 -10.80
C CYS A 97 15.13 0.28 -11.43
N TYR A 98 14.10 -0.58 -11.47
CA TYR A 98 14.22 -1.98 -11.91
C TYR A 98 13.00 -2.38 -12.75
N PRO A 99 12.83 -1.77 -13.92
CA PRO A 99 11.65 -1.98 -14.75
C PRO A 99 11.48 -3.44 -15.22
N GLU A 100 12.56 -4.18 -15.32
CA GLU A 100 12.56 -5.59 -15.72
C GLU A 100 11.91 -6.53 -14.70
N ASP A 101 11.86 -6.12 -13.43
CA ASP A 101 11.23 -6.93 -12.38
C ASP A 101 9.68 -6.90 -12.45
N ILE A 102 9.08 -5.90 -13.13
CA ILE A 102 7.67 -5.58 -12.97
C ILE A 102 6.90 -5.75 -14.29
N ALA A 103 5.95 -6.68 -14.31
CA ALA A 103 5.03 -6.86 -15.43
C ALA A 103 3.94 -5.79 -15.46
N THR A 104 3.24 -5.59 -14.33
CA THR A 104 2.21 -4.56 -14.15
C THR A 104 2.19 -4.03 -12.72
N ALA A 105 1.61 -2.84 -12.51
CA ALA A 105 1.44 -2.31 -11.18
C ALA A 105 0.05 -1.71 -10.96
N THR A 106 -0.58 -2.04 -9.82
CA THR A 106 -1.79 -1.39 -9.34
C THR A 106 -1.48 -0.62 -8.08
N LEU A 107 -1.69 0.70 -8.12
CA LEU A 107 -1.36 1.62 -7.04
C LEU A 107 -2.63 2.22 -6.44
N MET A 108 -2.81 2.04 -5.13
CA MET A 108 -4.01 2.43 -4.42
C MET A 108 -3.75 3.61 -3.47
N ASN A 109 -4.62 4.63 -3.51
CA ASN A 109 -4.69 5.75 -2.55
C ASN A 109 -3.33 6.38 -2.21
N THR A 110 -2.51 6.68 -3.23
CA THR A 110 -1.15 7.21 -3.05
C THR A 110 -1.01 8.67 -3.47
N SER A 111 0.16 9.25 -3.20
CA SER A 111 0.46 10.66 -3.48
C SER A 111 1.96 10.90 -3.62
N PHE A 112 2.36 11.91 -4.39
CA PHE A 112 3.78 12.30 -4.57
C PHE A 112 3.99 13.76 -4.19
N SER A 113 5.11 14.08 -3.53
CA SER A 113 5.33 15.41 -2.96
C SER A 113 5.58 16.52 -3.99
N ASN A 114 5.97 16.15 -5.20
CA ASN A 114 6.12 17.08 -6.33
C ASN A 114 4.83 17.32 -7.13
N LEU A 115 3.74 16.56 -6.86
CA LEU A 115 2.48 16.68 -7.58
C LEU A 115 1.34 17.23 -6.72
N SER A 116 1.41 17.02 -5.41
CA SER A 116 0.33 17.41 -4.51
C SER A 116 0.88 18.07 -3.25
N PRO A 117 0.26 19.17 -2.78
CA PRO A 117 0.67 19.82 -1.55
C PRO A 117 0.43 18.93 -0.33
N PHE A 118 1.17 19.16 0.75
CA PHE A 118 1.17 18.27 1.91
C PHE A 118 -0.21 18.11 2.57
N TYR A 119 -1.03 19.18 2.59
CA TYR A 119 -2.39 19.17 3.15
C TYR A 119 -3.41 18.33 2.33
N GLN A 120 -3.08 17.92 1.12
CA GLN A 120 -3.83 16.92 0.35
C GLN A 120 -3.27 15.51 0.56
N ARG A 121 -1.97 15.39 0.77
CA ARG A 121 -1.25 14.13 1.01
C ARG A 121 -1.48 13.57 2.42
N LEU A 122 -1.74 14.45 3.36
CA LEU A 122 -2.35 14.17 4.66
C LEU A 122 -3.44 15.24 4.86
N ARG A 123 -4.70 14.84 4.78
CA ARG A 123 -5.81 15.80 4.85
C ARG A 123 -5.86 16.47 6.21
N TRP A 124 -6.03 17.78 6.25
CA TRP A 124 -6.02 18.58 7.46
C TRP A 124 -7.12 18.16 8.47
N GLN A 125 -8.26 17.65 7.97
CA GLN A 125 -9.34 17.13 8.80
C GLN A 125 -8.90 15.95 9.68
N SER A 126 -7.86 15.22 9.26
CA SER A 126 -7.31 14.05 9.97
C SER A 126 -6.13 14.39 10.88
N TYR A 127 -5.64 15.64 10.91
CA TYR A 127 -4.44 15.99 11.69
C TYR A 127 -4.59 15.71 13.17
N GLN A 128 -5.72 16.13 13.78
CA GLN A 128 -5.95 15.91 15.20
C GLN A 128 -5.93 14.41 15.54
N GLN A 129 -6.62 13.59 14.74
CA GLN A 129 -6.67 12.15 14.93
C GLN A 129 -5.27 11.52 14.69
N PHE A 130 -4.59 11.91 13.63
CA PHE A 130 -3.25 11.44 13.31
C PHE A 130 -2.24 11.80 14.42
N LEU A 131 -2.24 13.03 14.92
CA LEU A 131 -1.38 13.45 16.03
C LEU A 131 -1.69 12.69 17.32
N SER A 132 -2.97 12.37 17.57
CA SER A 132 -3.36 11.59 18.74
C SER A 132 -2.76 10.19 18.77
N LEU A 133 -2.40 9.61 17.60
CA LEU A 133 -1.73 8.31 17.53
C LEU A 133 -0.34 8.33 18.16
N ALA A 134 0.38 9.47 18.06
CA ALA A 134 1.73 9.60 18.62
C ALA A 134 1.74 9.54 20.16
N VAL A 135 0.65 9.97 20.81
CA VAL A 135 0.53 9.98 22.28
C VAL A 135 -0.26 8.80 22.83
N THR A 136 -0.91 8.00 21.98
CA THR A 136 -1.69 6.84 22.38
C THR A 136 -0.78 5.65 22.64
N ARG A 137 -0.65 5.23 23.90
CA ARG A 137 0.22 4.11 24.33
C ARG A 137 -0.48 2.76 24.27
N ASN A 138 -1.78 2.72 24.53
CA ASN A 138 -2.58 1.50 24.51
C ASN A 138 -2.75 1.02 23.05
N ILE A 139 -2.33 -0.21 22.76
CA ILE A 139 -2.34 -0.79 21.40
C ILE A 139 -3.76 -0.83 20.85
N LYS A 140 -4.73 -1.37 21.59
CA LYS A 140 -6.12 -1.47 21.17
C LYS A 140 -6.71 -0.11 20.81
N GLN A 141 -6.50 0.92 21.66
CA GLN A 141 -6.97 2.28 21.37
C GLN A 141 -6.28 2.88 20.14
N LYS A 142 -4.99 2.58 19.94
CA LYS A 142 -4.25 3.05 18.77
C LYS A 142 -4.79 2.41 17.49
N GLU A 143 -5.00 1.08 17.50
CA GLU A 143 -5.54 0.37 16.34
C GLU A 143 -6.99 0.79 16.04
N ALA A 144 -7.84 1.01 17.06
CA ALA A 144 -9.18 1.54 16.88
C ALA A 144 -9.16 2.91 16.17
N LYS A 145 -8.26 3.82 16.57
CA LYS A 145 -8.12 5.14 15.92
C LYS A 145 -7.64 5.00 14.48
N ILE A 146 -6.73 4.06 14.20
CA ILE A 146 -6.24 3.83 12.84
C ILE A 146 -7.37 3.25 11.97
N LEU A 147 -8.13 2.29 12.49
CA LEU A 147 -9.28 1.71 11.80
C LEU A 147 -10.31 2.78 11.46
N GLN A 148 -10.67 3.63 12.43
CA GLN A 148 -11.56 4.77 12.23
C GLN A 148 -11.04 5.78 11.22
N LEU A 149 -9.71 5.98 11.12
CA LEU A 149 -9.09 6.90 10.18
C LEU A 149 -9.05 6.35 8.76
N THR A 150 -8.84 5.04 8.61
CA THR A 150 -8.53 4.40 7.32
C THR A 150 -9.70 3.67 6.69
N SER A 151 -10.73 3.30 7.46
CA SER A 151 -11.93 2.60 6.97
C SER A 151 -13.19 3.42 7.16
N ASN A 152 -14.08 3.39 6.18
CA ASN A 152 -15.41 3.99 6.24
C ASN A 152 -16.49 2.97 6.59
N SER A 153 -16.38 1.74 6.08
CA SER A 153 -17.39 0.68 6.26
C SER A 153 -17.10 -0.23 7.45
N ARG A 154 -15.85 -0.29 7.93
CA ARG A 154 -15.39 -1.18 9.00
C ARG A 154 -14.85 -0.45 10.24
N ALA A 155 -15.10 0.86 10.35
CA ALA A 155 -14.52 1.73 11.37
C ALA A 155 -14.73 1.23 12.83
N ASP A 156 -15.81 0.50 13.11
CA ASP A 156 -16.16 -0.03 14.42
C ASP A 156 -16.17 -1.57 14.48
N ASP A 157 -15.55 -2.25 13.50
CA ASP A 157 -15.52 -3.72 13.43
C ASP A 157 -14.59 -4.31 14.50
N GLN A 158 -15.20 -4.97 15.48
CA GLN A 158 -14.47 -5.53 16.63
C GLN A 158 -13.60 -6.73 16.26
N CYS A 159 -13.95 -7.50 15.23
CA CYS A 159 -13.14 -8.64 14.78
C CYS A 159 -11.84 -8.14 14.16
N ILE A 160 -11.93 -7.15 13.28
CA ILE A 160 -10.76 -6.51 12.67
C ILE A 160 -9.89 -5.84 13.73
N LEU A 161 -10.51 -5.15 14.69
CA LEU A 161 -9.78 -4.51 15.79
C LEU A 161 -8.98 -5.53 16.63
N LEU A 162 -9.57 -6.68 16.96
CA LEU A 162 -8.88 -7.74 17.71
C LEU A 162 -7.74 -8.34 16.90
N GLU A 163 -7.93 -8.56 15.59
CA GLU A 163 -6.90 -9.03 14.69
C GLU A 163 -5.72 -8.04 14.64
N TRP A 164 -5.99 -6.75 14.44
CA TRP A 164 -4.96 -5.72 14.39
C TRP A 164 -4.25 -5.51 15.72
N GLU A 165 -4.97 -5.60 16.85
CA GLU A 165 -4.38 -5.58 18.20
C GLU A 165 -3.40 -6.75 18.37
N THR A 166 -3.77 -7.95 17.94
CA THR A 166 -2.92 -9.14 17.99
C THR A 166 -1.65 -8.96 17.14
N ILE A 167 -1.81 -8.52 15.90
CA ILE A 167 -0.69 -8.25 14.98
C ILE A 167 0.32 -7.28 15.61
N GLN A 168 -0.17 -6.16 16.15
CA GLN A 168 0.69 -5.14 16.75
C GLN A 168 1.27 -5.54 18.11
N SER A 169 0.63 -6.47 18.81
CA SER A 169 1.17 -7.00 20.08
C SER A 169 2.32 -7.97 19.85
N GLU A 170 2.26 -8.76 18.78
CA GLU A 170 3.29 -9.73 18.42
C GLU A 170 4.51 -9.08 17.73
N GLN A 171 4.27 -8.14 16.82
CA GLN A 171 5.30 -7.48 16.02
C GLN A 171 5.11 -5.94 16.03
N PRO A 172 5.33 -5.29 17.18
CA PRO A 172 5.03 -3.88 17.36
C PRO A 172 5.95 -3.00 16.52
N ILE A 173 5.38 -2.17 15.67
CA ILE A 173 6.18 -1.15 15.01
C ILE A 173 6.66 -0.10 16.02
N SER A 174 7.96 0.21 16.01
CA SER A 174 8.52 1.25 16.86
C SER A 174 8.07 2.65 16.41
N PHE A 175 7.99 3.59 17.36
CA PHE A 175 7.72 5.00 17.04
C PHE A 175 8.78 5.56 16.07
N LYS A 176 10.05 5.18 16.24
CA LYS A 176 11.15 5.57 15.36
C LYS A 176 10.92 5.09 13.92
N ASN A 177 10.54 3.83 13.72
CA ASN A 177 10.26 3.28 12.39
C ASN A 177 9.05 3.96 11.74
N SER A 178 7.98 4.20 12.50
CA SER A 178 6.82 4.96 12.02
C SER A 178 7.21 6.37 11.54
N LEU A 179 8.04 7.08 12.31
CA LEU A 179 8.53 8.41 11.94
C LEU A 179 9.43 8.37 10.70
N GLN A 180 10.33 7.38 10.58
CA GLN A 180 11.17 7.21 9.39
C GLN A 180 10.33 6.98 8.13
N GLN A 181 9.31 6.12 8.21
CA GLN A 181 8.39 5.88 7.11
C GLN A 181 7.58 7.14 6.74
N ILE A 182 7.15 7.93 7.74
CA ILE A 182 6.49 9.22 7.50
C ILE A 182 7.43 10.18 6.77
N CYS A 183 8.70 10.28 7.20
CA CYS A 183 9.71 11.12 6.54
C CYS A 183 9.95 10.66 5.08
N ALA A 184 10.08 9.34 4.86
CA ALA A 184 10.23 8.77 3.53
C ALA A 184 9.05 9.15 2.62
N ALA A 185 7.81 8.96 3.11
CA ALA A 185 6.62 9.33 2.36
C ALA A 185 6.55 10.84 2.10
N ALA A 186 6.78 11.67 3.14
CA ALA A 186 6.64 13.13 3.06
C ALA A 186 7.58 13.75 2.00
N THR A 187 8.79 13.21 1.86
CA THR A 187 9.83 13.77 1.00
C THR A 187 9.88 13.14 -0.40
N TYR A 188 9.18 12.04 -0.65
CA TYR A 188 9.29 11.29 -1.90
C TYR A 188 8.85 12.10 -3.12
N LYS A 189 9.76 12.19 -4.09
CA LYS A 189 9.59 12.82 -5.39
C LYS A 189 10.03 11.84 -6.47
N PRO A 190 9.10 11.18 -7.17
CA PRO A 190 9.48 10.30 -8.27
C PRO A 190 10.16 11.06 -9.41
N CYS A 191 10.92 10.33 -10.21
CA CYS A 191 11.43 10.82 -11.48
C CYS A 191 10.27 11.25 -12.39
N LYS A 192 10.54 12.17 -13.33
CA LYS A 192 9.52 12.68 -14.27
C LYS A 192 9.12 11.69 -15.35
N SER A 193 9.94 10.69 -15.61
CA SER A 193 9.66 9.66 -16.62
C SER A 193 8.49 8.78 -16.18
N LYS A 194 7.64 8.41 -17.15
CA LYS A 194 6.61 7.38 -16.93
C LYS A 194 7.30 6.02 -16.78
N PRO A 195 6.89 5.17 -15.83
CA PRO A 195 7.34 3.78 -15.79
C PRO A 195 7.00 3.06 -17.10
N PRO A 196 7.86 2.14 -17.56
CA PRO A 196 7.64 1.45 -18.84
C PRO A 196 6.55 0.38 -18.80
N CYS A 197 6.22 -0.14 -17.63
CA CYS A 197 5.15 -1.13 -17.45
C CYS A 197 3.76 -0.48 -17.37
N PRO A 198 2.67 -1.22 -17.67
CA PRO A 198 1.31 -0.77 -17.44
C PRO A 198 1.04 -0.46 -15.96
N VAL A 199 0.36 0.65 -15.69
CA VAL A 199 0.00 1.09 -14.34
C VAL A 199 -1.49 1.41 -14.26
N LEU A 200 -2.20 0.77 -13.32
CA LEU A 200 -3.56 1.09 -12.92
C LEU A 200 -3.54 1.86 -11.60
N LEU A 201 -4.25 2.98 -11.56
CA LEU A 201 -4.52 3.70 -10.32
C LEU A 201 -5.92 3.33 -9.82
N LEU A 202 -6.03 2.98 -8.54
CA LEU A 202 -7.30 2.85 -7.83
C LEU A 202 -7.35 3.86 -6.71
N ASN A 203 -8.47 4.56 -6.55
CA ASN A 203 -8.63 5.46 -5.43
C ASN A 203 -10.03 5.45 -4.83
N SER A 204 -10.15 6.00 -3.64
CA SER A 204 -11.38 6.17 -2.90
C SER A 204 -11.79 7.64 -2.89
N LEU A 205 -13.00 7.96 -3.36
CA LEU A 205 -13.48 9.35 -3.36
C LEU A 205 -13.72 9.88 -1.94
N GLN A 206 -13.97 8.99 -0.98
CA GLN A 206 -14.18 9.34 0.43
C GLN A 206 -12.99 8.98 1.33
N ASP A 207 -11.79 8.89 0.77
CA ASP A 207 -10.56 8.74 1.55
C ASP A 207 -10.40 9.96 2.48
N ARG A 208 -10.39 9.68 3.80
CA ARG A 208 -10.25 10.71 4.84
C ARG A 208 -8.81 11.07 5.16
N LEU A 209 -7.87 10.20 4.76
CA LEU A 209 -6.45 10.37 5.05
C LEU A 209 -5.70 11.06 3.92
N VAL A 210 -5.87 10.58 2.68
CA VAL A 210 -5.24 11.13 1.48
C VAL A 210 -6.33 11.64 0.53
N SER A 211 -6.19 12.85 0.02
CA SER A 211 -7.16 13.41 -0.92
C SER A 211 -7.17 12.63 -2.23
N PRO A 212 -8.34 12.28 -2.80
CA PRO A 212 -8.41 11.67 -4.12
C PRO A 212 -7.80 12.54 -5.23
N LEU A 213 -7.66 13.85 -5.01
CA LEU A 213 -6.95 14.75 -5.92
C LEU A 213 -5.47 14.37 -6.12
N CYS A 214 -4.86 13.65 -5.17
CA CYS A 214 -3.50 13.15 -5.32
C CYS A 214 -3.39 12.11 -6.43
N SER A 215 -4.31 11.13 -6.46
CA SER A 215 -4.36 10.13 -7.54
C SER A 215 -4.72 10.75 -8.88
N MET A 216 -5.60 11.75 -8.90
CA MET A 216 -5.94 12.51 -10.11
C MET A 216 -4.73 13.31 -10.64
N ALA A 217 -3.89 13.86 -9.76
CA ALA A 217 -2.65 14.54 -10.16
C ALA A 217 -1.65 13.57 -10.78
N ILE A 218 -1.52 12.35 -10.24
CA ILE A 218 -0.69 11.27 -10.79
C ILE A 218 -1.23 10.85 -12.17
N GLN A 219 -2.54 10.60 -12.26
CA GLN A 219 -3.22 10.29 -13.52
C GLN A 219 -2.91 11.32 -14.60
N LYS A 220 -3.11 12.60 -14.27
CA LYS A 220 -2.89 13.71 -15.21
C LYS A 220 -1.44 13.81 -15.67
N GLN A 221 -0.49 13.63 -14.75
CA GLN A 221 0.94 13.75 -15.04
C GLN A 221 1.43 12.73 -16.07
N TRP A 222 0.98 11.48 -15.97
CA TRP A 222 1.48 10.38 -16.80
C TRP A 222 0.42 9.73 -17.68
N GLN A 223 -0.79 10.32 -17.74
CA GLN A 223 -1.92 9.81 -18.53
C GLN A 223 -2.20 8.32 -18.27
N LEU A 224 -2.35 7.99 -16.98
CA LEU A 224 -2.63 6.64 -16.51
C LEU A 224 -4.12 6.39 -16.43
N GLU A 225 -4.51 5.10 -16.44
CA GLU A 225 -5.88 4.71 -16.10
C GLU A 225 -6.13 4.92 -14.60
N LEU A 226 -7.27 5.53 -14.25
CA LEU A 226 -7.72 5.73 -12.87
C LEU A 226 -9.17 5.26 -12.74
N ARG A 227 -9.41 4.38 -11.79
CA ARG A 227 -10.75 3.95 -11.40
C ARG A 227 -11.00 4.33 -9.94
N SER A 228 -12.18 4.88 -9.66
CA SER A 228 -12.52 5.47 -8.37
C SER A 228 -13.66 4.71 -7.70
N HIS A 229 -13.45 4.30 -6.43
CA HIS A 229 -14.53 3.77 -5.60
C HIS A 229 -15.29 4.92 -4.92
N PRO A 230 -16.64 4.94 -4.95
CA PRO A 230 -17.41 6.11 -4.52
C PRO A 230 -17.37 6.37 -3.01
N SER A 231 -17.26 5.35 -2.16
CA SER A 231 -17.51 5.46 -0.71
C SER A 231 -16.48 4.83 0.21
N ALA A 232 -15.51 4.05 -0.30
CA ALA A 232 -14.48 3.42 0.52
C ALA A 232 -13.59 4.47 1.22
N GLY A 233 -12.94 4.07 2.32
CA GLY A 233 -11.91 4.84 2.99
C GLY A 233 -10.53 4.66 2.39
N HIS A 234 -9.49 4.98 3.19
CA HIS A 234 -8.10 4.90 2.75
C HIS A 234 -7.64 3.44 2.52
N ASP A 235 -8.05 2.52 3.41
CA ASP A 235 -7.80 1.08 3.22
C ASP A 235 -8.84 0.49 2.25
N LEU A 236 -8.58 0.69 0.96
CA LEU A 236 -9.51 0.32 -0.10
C LEU A 236 -9.79 -1.17 -0.14
N THR A 237 -8.81 -2.02 0.19
CA THR A 237 -8.95 -3.47 0.20
C THR A 237 -9.77 -3.98 1.38
N LEU A 238 -9.74 -3.27 2.51
CA LEU A 238 -10.57 -3.56 3.67
C LEU A 238 -12.04 -3.19 3.44
N ASP A 239 -12.28 -2.02 2.85
CA ASP A 239 -13.63 -1.50 2.64
C ASP A 239 -14.32 -2.07 1.41
N ALA A 240 -13.56 -2.38 0.36
CA ALA A 240 -14.09 -2.71 -0.97
C ALA A 240 -13.21 -3.74 -1.71
N GLY A 241 -12.76 -4.79 -1.01
CA GLY A 241 -11.90 -5.82 -1.57
C GLY A 241 -12.46 -6.47 -2.82
N ASP A 242 -13.75 -6.82 -2.82
CA ASP A 242 -14.43 -7.39 -4.00
C ASP A 242 -14.45 -6.44 -5.21
N TRP A 243 -14.52 -5.14 -4.96
CA TRP A 243 -14.43 -4.16 -6.03
C TRP A 243 -13.01 -4.12 -6.59
N VAL A 244 -11.99 -4.10 -5.72
CA VAL A 244 -10.59 -4.09 -6.14
C VAL A 244 -10.28 -5.30 -7.02
N VAL A 245 -10.63 -6.52 -6.59
CA VAL A 245 -10.33 -7.74 -7.37
C VAL A 245 -11.07 -7.75 -8.71
N ARG A 246 -12.31 -7.20 -8.80
CA ARG A 246 -12.99 -7.02 -10.07
C ARG A 246 -12.25 -6.05 -10.98
N GLN A 247 -11.76 -4.89 -10.45
CA GLN A 247 -10.99 -3.96 -11.25
C GLN A 247 -9.68 -4.57 -11.79
N LEU A 248 -9.02 -5.40 -10.98
CA LEU A 248 -7.82 -6.13 -11.40
C LEU A 248 -8.14 -7.12 -12.52
N LYS A 249 -9.21 -7.91 -12.36
CA LYS A 249 -9.65 -8.86 -13.39
C LYS A 249 -9.96 -8.16 -14.71
N ASP A 250 -10.77 -7.09 -14.66
CA ASP A 250 -11.19 -6.35 -15.86
C ASP A 250 -10.03 -5.61 -16.55
N TRP A 251 -8.93 -5.39 -15.85
CA TRP A 251 -7.76 -4.69 -16.38
C TRP A 251 -6.70 -5.62 -16.94
N LEU A 252 -6.55 -6.83 -16.36
CA LEU A 252 -5.51 -7.79 -16.74
C LEU A 252 -5.98 -8.83 -17.77
N VAL A 253 -7.29 -9.01 -17.95
CA VAL A 253 -7.92 -9.97 -18.87
C VAL A 253 -8.59 -9.23 -20.00
#